data_d473b8fe54b0a71e9431b027eb08b815
#
_entry.id   d473b8fe54b0a71e9431b027eb08b815
#
_cell.length_a   1.000
_cell.length_b   1.000
_cell.length_c   1.000
_cell.angle_alpha   90.00
_cell.angle_beta   90.00
_cell.angle_gamma   90.00
#
_symmetry.space_group_name_H-M   'P 1'
#
loop_
_entity.id
_entity.type
_entity.pdbx_description
1 polymer ?
#
loop_
_entity_poly.entity_id
_entity_poly.type
_entity_poly.pdbx_seq_one_letter_code
_entity_poly.pdbx_strand_id
1 'polypeptide(L)'
;MGLDLYAGTFTRYYTRNWKTVVEAWAEANGVDFKRTEAEDEEKLSPEEVQEIVCAWRDEMLQAVTPENQLPETWEESNDKAYYTDKPDWDAFGAMLLVTAAHTYEETIPETLEKGWDFTEHPLIKRLAEDHEHVYSLFRSVMVWVPITKSTMVFRGPMPTGNEVMIGTLGALEQELEHINEICWLAKEETIL
;
A
#
# COMPACT_ATOMS: atom_id res chain seq x y z
N MET A 1 -5.12 8.02 13.17
CA MET A 1 -4.59 6.89 12.37
C MET A 1 -3.40 7.40 11.58
N GLY A 2 -2.44 6.58 11.22
CA GLY A 2 -1.28 6.96 10.43
C GLY A 2 -1.13 6.04 9.24
N LEU A 3 -0.55 6.52 8.15
CA LEU A 3 -0.16 5.72 7.00
C LEU A 3 1.33 5.39 7.14
N ASP A 4 1.65 4.11 7.22
CA ASP A 4 3.03 3.62 7.25
C ASP A 4 3.33 2.99 5.89
N LEU A 5 4.38 3.47 5.21
CA LEU A 5 4.87 2.90 3.97
C LEU A 5 6.16 2.14 4.21
N TYR A 6 6.29 1.00 3.58
CA TYR A 6 7.50 0.18 3.58
C TYR A 6 7.82 -0.26 2.16
N ALA A 7 9.03 -0.03 1.73
CA ALA A 7 9.54 -0.49 0.45
C ALA A 7 10.80 -1.34 0.65
N GLY A 8 10.74 -2.61 0.29
CA GLY A 8 11.82 -3.58 0.45
C GLY A 8 11.32 -5.00 0.26
N THR A 9 12.13 -5.99 0.65
CA THR A 9 11.71 -7.39 0.57
C THR A 9 10.81 -7.77 1.76
N PHE A 10 9.90 -8.71 1.55
CA PHE A 10 9.07 -9.27 2.62
C PHE A 10 9.90 -10.00 3.66
N THR A 11 10.94 -10.71 3.23
CA THR A 11 11.88 -11.34 4.16
C THR A 11 12.47 -10.31 5.12
N ARG A 12 12.90 -9.16 4.59
CA ARG A 12 13.41 -8.05 5.41
C ARG A 12 12.37 -7.48 6.35
N TYR A 13 11.14 -7.30 5.85
CA TYR A 13 10.01 -6.80 6.64
C TYR A 13 9.71 -7.72 7.83
N TYR A 14 9.62 -9.04 7.62
CA TYR A 14 9.25 -9.98 8.66
C TYR A 14 10.39 -10.33 9.63
N THR A 15 11.66 -10.30 9.18
CA THR A 15 12.81 -10.61 10.05
C THR A 15 13.31 -9.40 10.84
N ARG A 16 13.14 -8.21 10.29
CA ARG A 16 13.49 -6.96 10.97
C ARG A 16 12.24 -6.25 11.38
N ASN A 17 11.73 -6.71 12.44
CA ASN A 17 10.62 -6.16 13.19
C ASN A 17 10.32 -4.69 12.83
N TRP A 18 9.35 -4.48 11.94
CA TRP A 18 8.86 -3.15 11.54
C TRP A 18 8.57 -2.27 12.77
N LYS A 19 8.23 -2.88 13.91
CA LYS A 19 8.04 -2.18 15.19
C LYS A 19 9.27 -1.41 15.62
N THR A 20 10.49 -1.88 15.33
CA THR A 20 11.72 -1.15 15.65
C THR A 20 11.80 0.19 14.90
N VAL A 21 11.29 0.25 13.67
CA VAL A 21 11.23 1.49 12.89
C VAL A 21 10.20 2.43 13.47
N VAL A 22 9.04 1.92 13.87
CA VAL A 22 7.98 2.70 14.53
C VAL A 22 8.46 3.20 15.89
N GLU A 23 9.17 2.39 16.67
CA GLU A 23 9.78 2.79 17.94
C GLU A 23 10.76 3.95 17.76
N ALA A 24 11.68 3.83 16.80
CA ALA A 24 12.66 4.89 16.51
C ALA A 24 11.98 6.19 16.05
N TRP A 25 10.94 6.08 15.24
CA TRP A 25 10.16 7.23 14.83
C TRP A 25 9.41 7.85 16.01
N ALA A 26 8.77 7.06 16.86
CA ALA A 26 8.03 7.52 18.04
C ALA A 26 8.96 8.23 19.03
N GLU A 27 10.15 7.67 19.28
CA GLU A 27 11.18 8.30 20.11
C GLU A 27 11.62 9.65 19.56
N ALA A 28 11.90 9.72 18.25
CA ALA A 28 12.31 10.94 17.59
C ALA A 28 11.24 12.06 17.64
N ASN A 29 9.96 11.68 17.73
CA ASN A 29 8.82 12.60 17.75
C ASN A 29 8.19 12.78 19.15
N GLY A 30 8.77 12.18 20.20
CA GLY A 30 8.26 12.29 21.58
C GLY A 30 6.90 11.60 21.78
N VAL A 31 6.59 10.58 20.99
CA VAL A 31 5.36 9.81 21.08
C VAL A 31 5.60 8.57 21.95
N ASP A 32 4.75 8.34 22.95
CA ASP A 32 4.83 7.15 23.79
C ASP A 32 4.28 5.93 23.01
N PHE A 33 5.18 5.13 22.48
CA PHE A 33 4.86 3.89 21.79
C PHE A 33 5.11 2.70 22.72
N LYS A 34 4.05 2.07 23.21
CA LYS A 34 4.17 0.84 24.01
C LYS A 34 4.18 -0.39 23.12
N ARG A 35 5.34 -1.04 23.09
CA ARG A 35 5.47 -2.36 22.48
C ARG A 35 4.66 -3.37 23.28
N THR A 36 3.63 -3.95 22.67
CA THR A 36 3.01 -5.18 23.15
C THR A 36 3.92 -6.33 22.73
N GLU A 37 4.71 -6.84 23.66
CA GLU A 37 5.38 -8.12 23.46
C GLU A 37 4.28 -9.18 23.41
N ALA A 38 4.11 -9.81 22.27
CA ALA A 38 3.44 -11.11 22.22
C ALA A 38 4.38 -12.08 22.95
N GLU A 39 4.04 -12.42 24.16
CA GLU A 39 4.70 -13.50 24.89
C GLU A 39 4.46 -14.78 24.07
N ASP A 40 5.52 -15.49 23.71
CA ASP A 40 5.52 -16.83 23.12
C ASP A 40 5.28 -17.02 21.61
N GLU A 41 5.52 -16.08 20.77
CA GLU A 41 5.75 -16.42 19.35
C GLU A 41 7.16 -17.02 19.19
N GLU A 42 7.21 -18.26 18.76
CA GLU A 42 8.45 -18.95 18.37
C GLU A 42 9.15 -18.12 17.29
N LYS A 43 10.28 -17.51 17.63
CA LYS A 43 11.00 -16.62 16.71
C LYS A 43 11.67 -17.48 15.65
N LEU A 44 11.12 -17.46 14.44
CA LEU A 44 11.75 -18.06 13.27
C LEU A 44 13.10 -17.39 12.96
N SER A 45 14.04 -18.18 12.50
CA SER A 45 15.32 -17.64 11.98
C SER A 45 15.08 -16.86 10.69
N PRO A 46 15.98 -15.93 10.30
CA PRO A 46 15.88 -15.25 9.02
C PRO A 46 15.80 -16.19 7.82
N GLU A 47 16.48 -17.33 7.87
CA GLU A 47 16.48 -18.35 6.83
C GLU A 47 15.10 -19.02 6.71
N GLU A 48 14.48 -19.40 7.82
CA GLU A 48 13.13 -19.99 7.83
C GLU A 48 12.08 -18.99 7.31
N VAL A 49 12.18 -17.71 7.70
CA VAL A 49 11.31 -16.66 7.16
C VAL A 49 11.51 -16.51 5.67
N GLN A 50 12.74 -16.51 5.18
CA GLN A 50 13.03 -16.40 3.75
C GLN A 50 12.45 -17.57 2.96
N GLU A 51 12.52 -18.81 3.47
CA GLU A 51 11.92 -19.99 2.85
C GLU A 51 10.40 -19.83 2.75
N ILE A 52 9.74 -19.40 3.82
CA ILE A 52 8.28 -19.17 3.84
C ILE A 52 7.87 -18.10 2.83
N VAL A 53 8.60 -16.98 2.79
CA VAL A 53 8.29 -15.87 1.87
C VAL A 53 8.55 -16.26 0.42
N CYS A 54 9.61 -17.01 0.13
CA CYS A 54 9.87 -17.51 -1.22
C CYS A 54 8.78 -18.49 -1.68
N ALA A 55 8.35 -19.40 -0.83
CA ALA A 55 7.27 -20.33 -1.13
C ALA A 55 5.94 -19.58 -1.41
N TRP A 56 5.61 -18.61 -0.57
CA TRP A 56 4.44 -17.74 -0.78
C TRP A 56 4.53 -16.97 -2.10
N ARG A 57 5.69 -16.37 -2.41
CA ARG A 57 5.91 -15.65 -3.67
C ARG A 57 5.65 -16.54 -4.88
N ASP A 58 6.20 -17.74 -4.85
CA ASP A 58 6.11 -18.67 -5.98
C ASP A 58 4.67 -19.17 -6.16
N GLU A 59 3.95 -19.45 -5.08
CA GLU A 59 2.54 -19.80 -5.12
C GLU A 59 1.67 -18.65 -5.66
N MET A 60 1.90 -17.44 -5.16
CA MET A 60 1.18 -16.26 -5.60
C MET A 60 1.44 -15.97 -7.09
N LEU A 61 2.68 -16.06 -7.56
CA LEU A 61 3.01 -15.86 -8.97
C LEU A 61 2.31 -16.87 -9.87
N GLN A 62 2.18 -18.11 -9.44
CA GLN A 62 1.43 -19.12 -10.18
C GLN A 62 -0.06 -18.78 -10.28
N ALA A 63 -0.64 -18.23 -9.20
CA ALA A 63 -2.06 -17.88 -9.14
C ALA A 63 -2.41 -16.67 -10.04
N VAL A 64 -1.49 -15.72 -10.23
CA VAL A 64 -1.74 -14.45 -10.94
C VAL A 64 -1.19 -14.43 -12.37
N THR A 65 -0.46 -15.45 -12.78
CA THR A 65 0.14 -15.50 -14.13
C THR A 65 -0.87 -16.02 -15.15
N PRO A 66 -1.13 -15.28 -16.24
CA PRO A 66 -1.89 -15.82 -17.36
C PRO A 66 -1.22 -17.07 -17.94
N GLU A 67 -2.02 -18.00 -18.43
CA GLU A 67 -1.51 -19.20 -19.10
C GLU A 67 -0.48 -18.83 -20.18
N ASN A 68 0.73 -19.40 -20.11
CA ASN A 68 1.85 -19.25 -21.03
C ASN A 68 2.72 -17.98 -20.91
N GLN A 69 2.59 -17.14 -19.90
CA GLN A 69 3.56 -16.09 -19.65
C GLN A 69 4.44 -16.46 -18.44
N LEU A 70 5.76 -16.39 -18.62
CA LEU A 70 6.66 -16.48 -17.48
C LEU A 70 6.43 -15.26 -16.58
N PRO A 71 6.12 -15.48 -15.28
CA PRO A 71 5.90 -14.37 -14.39
C PRO A 71 7.20 -13.59 -14.19
N GLU A 72 7.08 -12.29 -14.04
CA GLU A 72 8.16 -11.53 -13.45
C GLU A 72 8.38 -12.07 -12.04
N THR A 73 9.64 -12.17 -11.65
CA THR A 73 10.00 -12.59 -10.29
C THR A 73 10.92 -11.57 -9.66
N TRP A 74 11.05 -11.62 -8.35
CA TRP A 74 11.98 -10.80 -7.59
C TRP A 74 12.73 -11.66 -6.59
N GLU A 75 13.85 -11.14 -6.13
CA GLU A 75 14.66 -11.80 -5.13
C GLU A 75 14.19 -11.39 -3.73
N GLU A 76 13.92 -12.38 -2.92
CA GLU A 76 13.69 -12.22 -1.48
C GLU A 76 15.01 -12.40 -0.74
N SER A 77 15.35 -11.45 0.12
CA SER A 77 16.61 -11.47 0.88
C SER A 77 16.50 -10.61 2.14
N ASN A 78 17.09 -11.10 3.21
CA ASN A 78 17.25 -10.34 4.45
C ASN A 78 18.32 -9.24 4.35
N ASP A 79 19.18 -9.29 3.33
CA ASP A 79 20.31 -8.36 3.17
C ASP A 79 19.96 -7.11 2.36
N LYS A 80 18.84 -7.12 1.61
CA LYS A 80 18.42 -5.98 0.80
C LYS A 80 18.05 -4.78 1.66
N ALA A 81 18.35 -3.59 1.16
CA ALA A 81 17.93 -2.34 1.77
C ALA A 81 16.39 -2.23 1.79
N TYR A 82 15.88 -1.47 2.73
CA TYR A 82 14.47 -1.10 2.78
C TYR A 82 14.33 0.38 3.09
N TYR A 83 13.16 0.91 2.77
CA TYR A 83 12.77 2.28 3.03
C TYR A 83 11.46 2.28 3.78
N THR A 84 11.27 3.27 4.63
CA THR A 84 10.01 3.49 5.32
C THR A 84 9.72 4.98 5.37
N ASP A 85 8.44 5.33 5.32
CA ASP A 85 7.97 6.70 5.43
C ASP A 85 6.59 6.73 6.08
N LYS A 86 6.21 7.91 6.58
CA LYS A 86 4.90 8.20 7.16
C LYS A 86 4.29 9.40 6.47
N PRO A 87 3.64 9.20 5.32
CA PRO A 87 2.91 10.27 4.65
C PRO A 87 1.84 10.90 5.54
N ASP A 88 1.59 12.18 5.32
CA ASP A 88 0.51 12.87 6.00
C ASP A 88 -0.84 12.28 5.61
N TRP A 89 -1.61 11.88 6.64
CA TRP A 89 -2.89 11.20 6.46
C TRP A 89 -3.95 12.11 5.80
N ASP A 90 -4.01 13.37 6.21
CA ASP A 90 -4.99 14.32 5.68
C ASP A 90 -4.66 14.66 4.22
N ALA A 91 -3.37 14.81 3.88
CA ALA A 91 -2.92 15.04 2.51
C ALA A 91 -3.22 13.83 1.61
N PHE A 92 -3.01 12.61 2.10
CA PHE A 92 -3.36 11.40 1.36
C PHE A 92 -4.87 11.31 1.11
N GLY A 93 -5.69 11.55 2.12
CA GLY A 93 -7.15 11.60 1.98
C GLY A 93 -7.63 12.68 1.02
N ALA A 94 -7.00 13.87 1.05
CA ALA A 94 -7.32 14.94 0.12
C ALA A 94 -7.00 14.57 -1.33
N MET A 95 -5.86 13.93 -1.58
CA MET A 95 -5.49 13.40 -2.90
C MET A 95 -6.54 12.41 -3.43
N LEU A 96 -6.98 11.46 -2.61
CA LEU A 96 -8.01 10.51 -2.99
C LEU A 96 -9.35 11.22 -3.30
N LEU A 97 -9.73 12.23 -2.48
CA LEU A 97 -10.96 12.97 -2.70
C LEU A 97 -10.93 13.78 -4.01
N VAL A 98 -9.82 14.45 -4.31
CA VAL A 98 -9.64 15.18 -5.58
C VAL A 98 -9.78 14.23 -6.76
N THR A 99 -9.16 13.06 -6.69
CA THR A 99 -9.24 12.03 -7.73
C THR A 99 -10.68 11.55 -7.93
N ALA A 100 -11.38 11.23 -6.84
CA ALA A 100 -12.77 10.76 -6.92
C ALA A 100 -13.73 11.84 -7.45
N ALA A 101 -13.56 13.09 -7.00
CA ALA A 101 -14.38 14.22 -7.47
C ALA A 101 -14.16 14.49 -8.96
N HIS A 102 -12.92 14.47 -9.43
CA HIS A 102 -12.61 14.63 -10.85
C HIS A 102 -13.21 13.49 -11.68
N THR A 103 -13.08 12.25 -11.23
CA THR A 103 -13.62 11.07 -11.96
C THR A 103 -15.13 11.15 -12.17
N TYR A 104 -15.85 11.74 -11.21
CA TYR A 104 -17.32 11.84 -11.27
C TYR A 104 -17.85 13.24 -11.60
N GLU A 105 -16.99 14.18 -11.95
CA GLU A 105 -17.34 15.59 -12.22
C GLU A 105 -18.11 16.24 -11.04
N GLU A 106 -17.73 15.91 -9.83
CA GLU A 106 -18.37 16.38 -8.59
C GLU A 106 -17.56 17.52 -7.95
N THR A 107 -18.23 18.35 -7.17
CA THR A 107 -17.59 19.47 -6.48
C THR A 107 -16.99 19.02 -5.17
N ILE A 108 -15.74 19.41 -4.89
CA ILE A 108 -15.08 19.16 -3.60
C ILE A 108 -15.61 20.16 -2.56
N PRO A 109 -15.86 19.73 -1.31
CA PRO A 109 -16.20 20.64 -0.23
C PRO A 109 -15.09 21.70 -0.04
N GLU A 110 -15.48 22.97 0.19
CA GLU A 110 -14.52 24.07 0.36
C GLU A 110 -13.60 23.89 1.56
N THR A 111 -14.03 23.15 2.58
CA THR A 111 -13.24 22.89 3.79
C THR A 111 -13.36 21.45 4.22
N LEU A 112 -12.21 20.84 4.54
CA LEU A 112 -12.12 19.54 5.21
C LEU A 112 -11.71 19.76 6.65
N GLU A 113 -12.37 19.09 7.59
CA GLU A 113 -11.97 19.13 9.01
C GLU A 113 -10.66 18.35 9.20
N LYS A 114 -9.75 18.88 10.01
CA LYS A 114 -8.50 18.19 10.32
C LYS A 114 -8.77 16.85 10.98
N GLY A 115 -8.13 15.78 10.49
CA GLY A 115 -8.31 14.43 11.00
C GLY A 115 -9.63 13.77 10.58
N TRP A 116 -10.25 14.26 9.51
CA TRP A 116 -11.43 13.64 8.93
C TRP A 116 -11.18 12.20 8.48
N ASP A 117 -12.17 11.35 8.59
CA ASP A 117 -12.09 9.98 8.09
C ASP A 117 -12.44 9.94 6.61
N PHE A 118 -11.43 10.07 5.75
CA PHE A 118 -11.63 10.09 4.31
C PHE A 118 -12.20 8.75 3.79
N THR A 119 -11.97 7.65 4.48
CA THR A 119 -12.49 6.33 4.07
C THR A 119 -14.02 6.28 4.12
N GLU A 120 -14.62 7.14 4.93
CA GLU A 120 -16.07 7.25 5.05
C GLU A 120 -16.71 8.21 4.02
N HIS A 121 -15.91 8.93 3.25
CA HIS A 121 -16.44 9.91 2.28
C HIS A 121 -17.17 9.21 1.12
N PRO A 122 -18.41 9.63 0.77
CA PRO A 122 -19.23 8.96 -0.24
C PRO A 122 -18.56 8.80 -1.61
N LEU A 123 -17.84 9.84 -2.09
CA LEU A 123 -17.14 9.79 -3.37
C LEU A 123 -15.98 8.78 -3.35
N ILE A 124 -15.23 8.72 -2.25
CA ILE A 124 -14.13 7.77 -2.10
C ILE A 124 -14.68 6.34 -2.06
N LYS A 125 -15.74 6.10 -1.28
CA LYS A 125 -16.41 4.78 -1.25
C LYS A 125 -16.94 4.38 -2.62
N ARG A 126 -17.59 5.31 -3.34
CA ARG A 126 -18.09 5.06 -4.68
C ARG A 126 -16.98 4.63 -5.64
N LEU A 127 -15.81 5.30 -5.60
CA LEU A 127 -14.68 4.95 -6.47
C LEU A 127 -13.99 3.65 -6.02
N ALA A 128 -13.96 3.35 -4.73
CA ALA A 128 -13.44 2.09 -4.20
C ALA A 128 -14.25 0.86 -4.68
N GLU A 129 -15.54 1.03 -4.91
CA GLU A 129 -16.48 -0.01 -5.38
C GLU A 129 -16.66 -0.02 -6.90
N ASP A 130 -16.13 0.98 -7.61
CA ASP A 130 -16.27 1.11 -9.04
C ASP A 130 -15.54 -0.01 -9.80
N HIS A 131 -16.23 -0.66 -10.73
CA HIS A 131 -15.66 -1.73 -11.56
C HIS A 131 -15.05 -1.23 -12.87
N GLU A 132 -15.39 -0.02 -13.29
CA GLU A 132 -14.84 0.61 -14.49
C GLU A 132 -13.50 1.27 -14.20
N HIS A 133 -13.32 1.79 -12.97
CA HIS A 133 -12.11 2.45 -12.51
C HIS A 133 -11.46 1.64 -11.38
N VAL A 134 -10.47 0.83 -11.72
CA VAL A 134 -9.80 -0.03 -10.74
C VAL A 134 -8.55 0.66 -10.19
N TYR A 135 -8.73 1.40 -9.11
CA TYR A 135 -7.64 2.04 -8.39
C TYR A 135 -7.22 1.23 -7.17
N SER A 136 -5.94 0.88 -7.10
CA SER A 136 -5.40 0.08 -6.00
C SER A 136 -5.43 0.81 -4.65
N LEU A 137 -5.15 2.11 -4.65
CA LEU A 137 -5.16 2.95 -3.45
C LEU A 137 -6.55 3.07 -2.84
N PHE A 138 -7.61 3.13 -3.65
CA PHE A 138 -8.99 3.18 -3.17
C PHE A 138 -9.50 1.83 -2.67
N ARG A 139 -8.93 0.74 -3.14
CA ARG A 139 -9.32 -0.62 -2.75
C ARG A 139 -8.59 -1.13 -1.51
N SER A 140 -7.97 -0.26 -0.76
CA SER A 140 -7.23 -0.60 0.45
C SER A 140 -6.20 -1.71 0.21
N VAL A 141 -5.50 -1.64 -0.93
CA VAL A 141 -4.38 -2.53 -1.21
C VAL A 141 -3.32 -2.32 -0.14
N MET A 142 -2.95 -3.40 0.54
CA MET A 142 -1.96 -3.37 1.61
C MET A 142 -0.56 -3.67 1.12
N VAL A 143 -0.45 -4.32 -0.03
CA VAL A 143 0.82 -4.81 -0.58
C VAL A 143 0.84 -4.63 -2.07
N TRP A 144 1.93 -4.06 -2.60
CA TRP A 144 2.23 -4.05 -4.03
C TRP A 144 3.44 -4.95 -4.29
N VAL A 145 3.20 -5.98 -5.10
CA VAL A 145 4.26 -6.90 -5.53
C VAL A 145 5.01 -6.34 -6.75
N PRO A 146 6.31 -6.59 -6.88
CA PRO A 146 7.15 -5.99 -7.92
C PRO A 146 6.95 -6.63 -9.31
N ILE A 147 5.70 -6.65 -9.76
CA ILE A 147 5.28 -7.04 -11.10
C ILE A 147 4.91 -5.75 -11.84
N THR A 148 5.71 -5.36 -12.83
CA THR A 148 5.56 -4.08 -13.52
C THR A 148 4.76 -4.16 -14.82
N LYS A 149 4.67 -5.35 -15.41
CA LYS A 149 3.96 -5.60 -16.68
C LYS A 149 2.48 -5.98 -16.53
N SER A 150 1.97 -5.87 -15.33
CA SER A 150 0.57 -6.20 -15.01
C SER A 150 -0.05 -5.09 -14.17
N THR A 151 -1.33 -4.84 -14.39
CA THR A 151 -2.13 -3.84 -13.66
C THR A 151 -3.22 -4.51 -12.84
N MET A 152 -2.88 -5.61 -12.19
CA MET A 152 -3.84 -6.42 -11.42
C MET A 152 -3.98 -5.93 -9.98
N VAL A 153 -5.22 -6.02 -9.49
CA VAL A 153 -5.56 -5.91 -8.06
C VAL A 153 -6.43 -7.12 -7.71
N PHE A 154 -6.04 -7.88 -6.72
CA PHE A 154 -6.67 -9.13 -6.35
C PHE A 154 -6.61 -9.38 -4.84
N ARG A 155 -7.41 -10.30 -4.35
CA ARG A 155 -7.37 -10.74 -2.96
C ARG A 155 -6.50 -12.00 -2.86
N GLY A 156 -5.58 -12.02 -1.91
CA GLY A 156 -4.69 -13.15 -1.70
C GLY A 156 -4.14 -13.23 -0.28
N PRO A 157 -3.58 -14.37 0.09
CA PRO A 157 -2.98 -14.56 1.40
C PRO A 157 -1.63 -13.82 1.50
N MET A 158 -1.31 -13.38 2.70
CA MET A 158 0.04 -12.95 3.08
C MET A 158 0.87 -14.15 3.57
N PRO A 159 2.20 -14.05 3.68
CA PRO A 159 3.02 -15.09 4.28
C PRO A 159 2.56 -15.52 5.68
N THR A 160 1.89 -14.64 6.41
CA THR A 160 1.28 -14.90 7.73
C THR A 160 -0.08 -15.60 7.66
N GLY A 161 -0.62 -15.86 6.46
CA GLY A 161 -1.91 -16.50 6.25
C GLY A 161 -3.12 -15.57 6.25
N ASN A 162 -2.99 -14.30 6.60
CA ASN A 162 -4.08 -13.33 6.52
C ASN A 162 -4.36 -12.97 5.07
N GLU A 163 -5.63 -12.93 4.69
CA GLU A 163 -6.04 -12.44 3.38
C GLU A 163 -6.10 -10.92 3.33
N VAL A 164 -5.47 -10.34 2.30
CA VAL A 164 -5.44 -8.90 2.05
C VAL A 164 -5.68 -8.60 0.56
N MET A 165 -5.89 -7.31 0.27
CA MET A 165 -5.83 -6.85 -1.11
C MET A 165 -4.37 -6.66 -1.51
N ILE A 166 -3.99 -7.26 -2.63
CA ILE A 166 -2.66 -7.23 -3.24
C ILE A 166 -2.78 -6.53 -4.60
N GLY A 167 -1.87 -5.63 -4.88
CA GLY A 167 -1.73 -4.99 -6.17
C GLY A 167 -0.39 -5.32 -6.82
N THR A 168 -0.27 -5.06 -8.10
CA THR A 168 1.02 -5.08 -8.80
C THR A 168 1.61 -3.68 -8.85
N LEU A 169 2.94 -3.55 -8.90
CA LEU A 169 3.58 -2.23 -9.05
C LEU A 169 3.14 -1.53 -10.34
N GLY A 170 2.87 -2.28 -11.43
CA GLY A 170 2.33 -1.70 -12.65
C GLY A 170 0.96 -1.05 -12.45
N ALA A 171 0.09 -1.62 -11.59
CA ALA A 171 -1.18 -0.98 -11.23
C ALA A 171 -0.96 0.31 -10.44
N LEU A 172 -0.06 0.29 -9.46
CA LEU A 172 0.26 1.47 -8.67
C LEU A 172 0.89 2.59 -9.52
N GLU A 173 1.83 2.26 -10.40
CA GLU A 173 2.50 3.22 -11.29
C GLU A 173 1.49 3.92 -12.18
N GLN A 174 0.63 3.15 -12.88
CA GLN A 174 -0.40 3.70 -13.75
C GLN A 174 -1.39 4.61 -12.97
N GLU A 175 -1.77 4.20 -11.77
CA GLU A 175 -2.67 4.96 -10.92
C GLU A 175 -2.02 6.27 -10.46
N LEU A 176 -0.77 6.24 -10.00
CA LEU A 176 -0.05 7.44 -9.56
C LEU A 176 0.18 8.43 -10.70
N GLU A 177 0.47 7.96 -11.91
CA GLU A 177 0.56 8.80 -13.09
C GLU A 177 -0.76 9.53 -13.36
N HIS A 178 -1.87 8.80 -13.35
CA HIS A 178 -3.20 9.37 -13.55
C HIS A 178 -3.61 10.36 -12.43
N ILE A 179 -3.38 10.00 -11.17
CA ILE A 179 -3.62 10.91 -10.04
C ILE A 179 -2.79 12.19 -10.15
N ASN A 180 -1.53 12.06 -10.56
CA ASN A 180 -0.66 13.20 -10.76
C ASN A 180 -1.20 14.14 -11.85
N GLU A 181 -1.70 13.62 -12.97
CA GLU A 181 -2.35 14.43 -14.02
C GLU A 181 -3.57 15.17 -13.47
N ILE A 182 -4.46 14.51 -12.74
CA ILE A 182 -5.63 15.13 -12.11
C ILE A 182 -5.23 16.25 -11.14
N CYS A 183 -4.24 16.01 -10.29
CA CYS A 183 -3.78 17.00 -9.32
C CYS A 183 -3.16 18.23 -10.01
N TRP A 184 -2.48 18.07 -11.14
CA TRP A 184 -1.97 19.17 -11.93
C TRP A 184 -3.09 20.00 -12.56
N LEU A 185 -4.12 19.38 -13.14
CA LEU A 185 -5.28 20.06 -13.70
C LEU A 185 -6.03 20.88 -12.63
N ALA A 186 -6.28 20.29 -11.47
CA ALA A 186 -6.92 20.97 -10.36
C ALA A 186 -6.13 22.21 -9.88
N LYS A 187 -4.80 22.16 -9.94
CA LYS A 187 -3.95 23.31 -9.60
C LYS A 187 -4.06 24.44 -10.64
N GLU A 188 -4.13 24.12 -11.91
CA GLU A 188 -4.26 25.12 -12.98
C GLU A 188 -5.61 25.85 -12.89
N GLU A 189 -6.70 25.15 -12.60
CA GLU A 189 -8.03 25.71 -12.41
C GLU A 189 -8.12 26.66 -11.20
N THR A 190 -7.30 26.44 -10.18
CA THR A 190 -7.28 27.28 -8.97
C THR A 190 -6.50 28.59 -9.17
N ILE A 191 -5.68 28.69 -10.22
CA ILE A 191 -4.85 29.86 -10.52
C ILE A 191 -5.58 30.88 -11.44
N LEU A 192 -6.68 30.50 -12.03
CA LEU A 192 -7.54 31.36 -12.84
C LEU A 192 -8.64 32.03 -12.02
#